data_871bae662db872f20914e2fc057f14c7
#
_entry.id   871bae662db872f20914e2fc057f14c7
#
_cell.length_a   1.000
_cell.length_b   1.000
_cell.length_c   1.000
_cell.angle_alpha   90.00
_cell.angle_beta   90.00
_cell.angle_gamma   90.00
#
_symmetry.space_group_name_H-M   'P 1'
#
loop_
_entity.id
_entity.type
_entity.pdbx_description
1 polymer ?
#
loop_
_entity_poly.entity_id
_entity_poly.type
_entity_poly.pdbx_seq_one_letter_code
_entity_poly.pdbx_strand_id
1 'polypeptide(L)'
;MRIRLMYPILAVVPPLSSLWFSVLAALSLALGLGLTARNLSRTSRLAAPGAVAVDAGEAQVQAQPEDSPFAPLFIGAFVVALSWVWSHNPIKLHSYGLLLIVGFVAAAWNASLEAKRRGYDPNIVLDLALPLLLVCIVACRILYIVLNRSQFSSPAQWIRIWDGGLSFHGALVGAVAVVSFYGWKHKLGFWKLADIIAPSVFLGYAFGRVGCLLNGCCYGEPCDLPWAVRFPVEGGPPGAFTPPSHPAQLYSTILALCLFAWMQKAKTQPKWNRFPGELTLLFFALYACERFVIEIFRRGATARPILGSSWITEAQFASLVGLFFIGAFWMLRSRLSQARVPSPQQPQQ
;
A
#
# COMPACT_ATOMS: atom_id res chain seq x y z
N MET A 1 21.85 -29.94 0.07
CA MET A 1 20.36 -29.96 0.12
C MET A 1 19.88 -28.59 -0.40
N ARG A 2 19.51 -28.53 -1.69
CA ARG A 2 19.17 -27.23 -2.32
C ARG A 2 17.67 -27.00 -2.14
N ILE A 3 17.30 -25.90 -1.48
CA ILE A 3 15.94 -25.58 -1.08
C ILE A 3 15.08 -25.32 -2.33
N ARG A 4 14.07 -26.16 -2.55
CA ARG A 4 12.98 -25.89 -3.50
C ARG A 4 11.90 -25.09 -2.76
N LEU A 5 11.91 -23.77 -2.89
CA LEU A 5 10.82 -22.94 -2.38
C LEU A 5 9.83 -22.70 -3.53
N MET A 6 8.70 -23.42 -3.51
CA MET A 6 7.62 -23.20 -4.49
C MET A 6 6.26 -23.64 -3.98
N TYR A 7 5.48 -22.70 -3.57
CA TYR A 7 4.03 -22.85 -3.53
C TYR A 7 3.37 -21.50 -3.91
N PRO A 8 3.30 -21.16 -5.22
CA PRO A 8 2.60 -19.95 -5.65
C PRO A 8 1.09 -20.04 -5.34
N ILE A 9 0.55 -21.27 -5.26
CA ILE A 9 -0.84 -21.53 -4.90
C ILE A 9 -0.85 -22.27 -3.57
N LEU A 10 -1.33 -21.61 -2.51
CA LEU A 10 -1.43 -22.18 -1.16
C LEU A 10 -2.62 -23.12 -1.03
N ALA A 11 -3.73 -22.79 -1.69
CA ALA A 11 -4.95 -23.59 -1.69
C ALA A 11 -5.81 -23.29 -2.90
N VAL A 12 -6.57 -24.27 -3.34
CA VAL A 12 -7.67 -24.10 -4.29
C VAL A 12 -8.95 -24.29 -3.52
N VAL A 13 -9.73 -23.23 -3.35
CA VAL A 13 -11.03 -23.30 -2.71
C VAL A 13 -12.06 -23.68 -3.81
N PRO A 14 -12.79 -24.77 -3.64
CA PRO A 14 -13.77 -25.20 -4.64
C PRO A 14 -14.86 -24.13 -4.84
N PRO A 15 -15.49 -24.06 -6.01
CA PRO A 15 -16.57 -23.11 -6.24
C PRO A 15 -17.75 -23.38 -5.29
N LEU A 16 -18.41 -22.32 -4.84
CA LEU A 16 -19.60 -22.42 -3.99
C LEU A 16 -20.72 -23.18 -4.72
N SER A 17 -21.38 -24.10 -4.04
CA SER A 17 -22.59 -24.70 -4.58
C SER A 17 -23.69 -23.63 -4.75
N SER A 18 -24.55 -23.80 -5.73
CA SER A 18 -25.63 -22.86 -6.03
C SER A 18 -26.54 -22.57 -4.83
N LEU A 19 -26.72 -23.56 -3.97
CA LEU A 19 -27.50 -23.43 -2.72
C LEU A 19 -26.83 -22.44 -1.75
N TRP A 20 -25.55 -22.63 -1.45
CA TRP A 20 -24.79 -21.74 -0.56
C TRP A 20 -24.63 -20.34 -1.12
N PHE A 21 -24.46 -20.21 -2.45
CA PHE A 21 -24.47 -18.91 -3.11
C PHE A 21 -25.79 -18.16 -2.84
N SER A 22 -26.94 -18.84 -3.07
CA SER A 22 -28.26 -18.21 -2.86
C SER A 22 -28.51 -17.83 -1.40
N VAL A 23 -28.09 -18.66 -0.45
CA VAL A 23 -28.18 -18.35 0.99
C VAL A 23 -27.33 -17.15 1.38
N LEU A 24 -26.07 -17.11 0.97
CA LEU A 24 -25.18 -15.99 1.28
C LEU A 24 -25.63 -14.70 0.63
N ALA A 25 -26.10 -14.76 -0.61
CA ALA A 25 -26.63 -13.61 -1.32
C ALA A 25 -27.87 -13.03 -0.62
N ALA A 26 -28.82 -13.89 -0.25
CA ALA A 26 -30.03 -13.50 0.47
C ALA A 26 -29.73 -12.88 1.84
N LEU A 27 -28.84 -13.51 2.63
CA LEU A 27 -28.44 -13.01 3.94
C LEU A 27 -27.70 -11.65 3.84
N SER A 28 -26.80 -11.50 2.88
CA SER A 28 -26.04 -10.27 2.69
C SER A 28 -26.94 -9.10 2.27
N LEU A 29 -27.89 -9.34 1.38
CA LEU A 29 -28.88 -8.35 0.95
C LEU A 29 -29.83 -7.99 2.11
N ALA A 30 -30.34 -8.97 2.84
CA ALA A 30 -31.24 -8.74 3.98
C ALA A 30 -30.56 -7.92 5.08
N LEU A 31 -29.29 -8.26 5.43
CA LEU A 31 -28.49 -7.49 6.38
C LEU A 31 -28.20 -6.07 5.88
N GLY A 32 -27.80 -5.92 4.61
CA GLY A 32 -27.52 -4.61 4.01
C GLY A 32 -28.77 -3.72 4.00
N LEU A 33 -29.93 -4.22 3.60
CA LEU A 33 -31.20 -3.51 3.59
C LEU A 33 -31.66 -3.18 5.02
N GLY A 34 -31.58 -4.13 5.95
CA GLY A 34 -31.98 -3.93 7.35
C GLY A 34 -31.13 -2.86 8.05
N LEU A 35 -29.83 -2.87 7.87
CA LEU A 35 -28.91 -1.88 8.44
C LEU A 35 -29.11 -0.50 7.78
N THR A 36 -29.32 -0.44 6.48
CA THR A 36 -29.61 0.80 5.76
C THR A 36 -30.93 1.44 6.24
N ALA A 37 -31.99 0.64 6.36
CA ALA A 37 -33.28 1.09 6.88
C ALA A 37 -33.17 1.60 8.32
N ARG A 38 -32.38 0.94 9.17
CA ARG A 38 -32.11 1.35 10.54
C ARG A 38 -31.34 2.66 10.61
N ASN A 39 -30.36 2.86 9.72
CA ASN A 39 -29.60 4.11 9.64
C ASN A 39 -30.49 5.27 9.16
N LEU A 40 -31.31 5.04 8.13
CA LEU A 40 -32.28 6.05 7.64
C LEU A 40 -33.30 6.43 8.71
N SER A 41 -33.81 5.47 9.50
CA SER A 41 -34.76 5.76 10.58
C SER A 41 -34.12 6.53 11.76
N ARG A 42 -32.82 6.37 11.98
CA ARG A 42 -32.06 7.17 12.96
C ARG A 42 -31.88 8.61 12.49
N THR A 43 -31.49 8.83 11.24
CA THR A 43 -31.33 10.18 10.68
C THR A 43 -32.67 10.95 10.63
N SER A 44 -33.78 10.27 10.31
CA SER A 44 -35.11 10.89 10.31
C SER A 44 -35.61 11.26 11.71
N ARG A 45 -35.24 10.50 12.75
CA ARG A 45 -35.59 10.86 14.16
C ARG A 45 -34.80 12.05 14.68
N LEU A 46 -33.56 12.25 14.22
CA LEU A 46 -32.74 13.41 14.57
C LEU A 46 -33.15 14.68 13.83
N ALA A 47 -33.86 14.55 12.70
CA ALA A 47 -34.37 15.66 11.89
C ALA A 47 -35.81 16.07 12.23
N ALA A 48 -36.49 15.45 13.21
CA ALA A 48 -37.83 15.80 13.60
C ALA A 48 -37.87 17.18 14.29
N PRO A 49 -38.70 18.16 13.86
CA PRO A 49 -38.82 19.46 14.49
C PRO A 49 -39.54 19.29 15.83
N GLY A 50 -38.80 19.30 16.93
CA GLY A 50 -39.36 19.16 18.29
C GLY A 50 -38.37 18.76 19.37
N ALA A 51 -37.09 18.57 19.07
CA ALA A 51 -36.07 18.37 20.10
C ALA A 51 -35.78 19.71 20.79
N VAL A 52 -36.26 19.84 22.02
CA VAL A 52 -36.06 20.96 22.94
C VAL A 52 -34.58 21.32 23.01
N ALA A 53 -34.28 22.60 22.76
CA ALA A 53 -32.97 23.18 22.99
C ALA A 53 -32.63 23.08 24.48
N VAL A 54 -31.79 22.14 24.84
CA VAL A 54 -31.13 22.09 26.15
C VAL A 54 -29.82 22.84 26.01
N ASP A 55 -29.72 23.86 26.86
CA ASP A 55 -28.62 24.76 27.17
C ASP A 55 -27.28 24.58 26.46
N ALA A 56 -26.84 25.66 25.82
CA ALA A 56 -25.53 25.82 25.21
C ALA A 56 -24.45 26.03 26.29
N GLY A 57 -24.07 24.94 26.94
CA GLY A 57 -22.96 24.87 27.88
C GLY A 57 -22.17 23.59 27.58
N GLU A 58 -21.02 23.75 26.94
CA GLU A 58 -19.92 22.77 26.92
C GLU A 58 -20.25 21.30 26.55
N ALA A 59 -20.78 21.06 25.37
CA ALA A 59 -20.62 19.79 24.72
C ALA A 59 -19.98 20.04 23.34
N GLN A 60 -18.65 19.97 23.27
CA GLN A 60 -17.99 19.63 22.01
C GLN A 60 -18.50 18.25 21.64
N VAL A 61 -19.65 18.21 20.98
CA VAL A 61 -20.11 17.03 20.25
C VAL A 61 -19.05 16.78 19.19
N GLN A 62 -18.16 15.81 19.47
CA GLN A 62 -17.37 15.17 18.45
C GLN A 62 -18.37 14.70 17.40
N ALA A 63 -18.43 15.41 16.27
CA ALA A 63 -19.14 14.94 15.11
C ALA A 63 -18.48 13.61 14.71
N GLN A 64 -19.11 12.51 15.09
CA GLN A 64 -18.79 11.22 14.55
C GLN A 64 -18.95 11.35 13.02
N PRO A 65 -18.03 10.83 12.22
CA PRO A 65 -18.18 10.85 10.77
C PRO A 65 -19.56 10.23 10.48
N GLU A 66 -20.40 10.97 9.75
CA GLU A 66 -21.69 10.45 9.29
C GLU A 66 -21.39 9.22 8.43
N ASP A 67 -21.57 8.04 9.01
CA ASP A 67 -21.54 6.80 8.26
C ASP A 67 -22.62 6.91 7.19
N SER A 68 -22.23 6.87 5.91
CA SER A 68 -23.18 6.93 4.81
C SER A 68 -24.28 5.90 5.06
N PRO A 69 -25.57 6.29 5.09
CA PRO A 69 -26.66 5.37 5.39
C PRO A 69 -26.74 4.20 4.40
N PHE A 70 -26.10 4.36 3.25
CA PHE A 70 -26.05 3.35 2.17
C PHE A 70 -24.82 2.43 2.25
N ALA A 71 -23.82 2.70 3.10
CA ALA A 71 -22.61 1.87 3.23
C ALA A 71 -22.94 0.37 3.43
N PRO A 72 -23.93 -0.04 4.27
CA PRO A 72 -24.28 -1.45 4.44
C PRO A 72 -24.83 -2.08 3.16
N LEU A 73 -25.54 -1.32 2.33
CA LEU A 73 -26.08 -1.80 1.05
C LEU A 73 -24.95 -2.08 0.06
N PHE A 74 -23.96 -1.19 -0.04
CA PHE A 74 -22.79 -1.39 -0.89
C PHE A 74 -21.96 -2.59 -0.44
N ILE A 75 -21.77 -2.78 0.87
CA ILE A 75 -21.12 -3.96 1.42
C ILE A 75 -21.87 -5.22 1.06
N GLY A 76 -23.20 -5.24 1.22
CA GLY A 76 -24.05 -6.38 0.85
C GLY A 76 -23.94 -6.71 -0.64
N ALA A 77 -24.03 -5.72 -1.51
CA ALA A 77 -23.89 -5.90 -2.97
C ALA A 77 -22.50 -6.43 -3.35
N PHE A 78 -21.44 -5.94 -2.69
CA PHE A 78 -20.08 -6.40 -2.91
C PHE A 78 -19.89 -7.87 -2.49
N VAL A 79 -20.44 -8.27 -1.34
CA VAL A 79 -20.42 -9.67 -0.89
C VAL A 79 -21.17 -10.59 -1.86
N VAL A 80 -22.32 -10.15 -2.40
CA VAL A 80 -23.07 -10.90 -3.42
C VAL A 80 -22.24 -11.06 -4.69
N ALA A 81 -21.59 -9.98 -5.17
CA ALA A 81 -20.75 -10.03 -6.36
C ALA A 81 -19.56 -10.98 -6.18
N LEU A 82 -18.89 -10.93 -5.02
CA LEU A 82 -17.81 -11.87 -4.68
C LEU A 82 -18.28 -13.32 -4.62
N SER A 83 -19.44 -13.56 -4.00
CA SER A 83 -20.03 -14.88 -3.91
C SER A 83 -20.42 -15.44 -5.28
N TRP A 84 -20.89 -14.57 -6.19
CA TRP A 84 -21.20 -14.93 -7.56
C TRP A 84 -19.95 -15.34 -8.34
N VAL A 85 -18.86 -14.57 -8.23
CA VAL A 85 -17.57 -14.92 -8.83
C VAL A 85 -17.06 -16.26 -8.31
N TRP A 86 -17.16 -16.49 -7.01
CA TRP A 86 -16.74 -17.74 -6.39
C TRP A 86 -17.60 -18.94 -6.81
N SER A 87 -18.89 -18.76 -7.00
CA SER A 87 -19.78 -19.85 -7.45
C SER A 87 -19.45 -20.37 -8.85
N HIS A 88 -18.79 -19.56 -9.68
CA HIS A 88 -18.45 -19.93 -11.06
C HIS A 88 -16.99 -20.35 -11.24
N ASN A 89 -16.10 -19.99 -10.31
CA ASN A 89 -14.67 -20.25 -10.44
C ASN A 89 -14.05 -20.74 -9.12
N PRO A 90 -13.15 -21.74 -9.16
CA PRO A 90 -12.37 -22.10 -7.98
C PRO A 90 -11.43 -20.95 -7.62
N ILE A 91 -11.45 -20.52 -6.35
CA ILE A 91 -10.53 -19.48 -5.87
C ILE A 91 -9.15 -20.09 -5.64
N LYS A 92 -8.18 -19.66 -6.42
CA LYS A 92 -6.77 -20.01 -6.23
C LYS A 92 -6.14 -19.00 -5.27
N LEU A 93 -5.82 -19.42 -4.05
CA LEU A 93 -5.13 -18.60 -3.08
C LEU A 93 -3.63 -18.56 -3.39
N HIS A 94 -3.19 -17.45 -3.97
CA HIS A 94 -1.77 -17.21 -4.27
C HIS A 94 -1.06 -16.67 -3.02
N SER A 95 0.08 -17.25 -2.68
CA SER A 95 0.92 -16.82 -1.56
C SER A 95 1.28 -15.34 -1.62
N TYR A 96 1.56 -14.83 -2.83
CA TYR A 96 1.88 -13.43 -3.06
C TYR A 96 0.73 -12.49 -2.63
N GLY A 97 -0.49 -12.76 -3.08
CA GLY A 97 -1.66 -11.95 -2.73
C GLY A 97 -1.97 -11.96 -1.23
N LEU A 98 -1.87 -13.14 -0.60
CA LEU A 98 -2.07 -13.26 0.85
C LEU A 98 -1.05 -12.43 1.63
N LEU A 99 0.24 -12.54 1.27
CA LEU A 99 1.30 -11.79 1.94
C LEU A 99 1.19 -10.28 1.71
N LEU A 100 0.71 -9.84 0.55
CA LEU A 100 0.40 -8.43 0.32
C LEU A 100 -0.70 -7.94 1.26
N ILE A 101 -1.78 -8.71 1.44
CA ILE A 101 -2.87 -8.36 2.36
C ILE A 101 -2.35 -8.30 3.80
N VAL A 102 -1.61 -9.31 4.25
CA VAL A 102 -1.02 -9.34 5.61
C VAL A 102 -0.09 -8.15 5.81
N GLY A 103 0.78 -7.86 4.85
CA GLY A 103 1.69 -6.72 4.91
C GLY A 103 0.98 -5.38 4.93
N PHE A 104 -0.09 -5.24 4.15
CA PHE A 104 -0.92 -4.03 4.12
C PHE A 104 -1.63 -3.81 5.46
N VAL A 105 -2.26 -4.84 6.02
CA VAL A 105 -2.93 -4.77 7.33
C VAL A 105 -1.92 -4.46 8.44
N ALA A 106 -0.76 -5.12 8.43
CA ALA A 106 0.30 -4.85 9.41
C ALA A 106 0.83 -3.41 9.32
N ALA A 107 1.02 -2.90 8.09
CA ALA A 107 1.45 -1.52 7.87
C ALA A 107 0.38 -0.51 8.32
N ALA A 108 -0.89 -0.73 7.98
CA ALA A 108 -2.01 0.11 8.41
C ALA A 108 -2.16 0.13 9.93
N TRP A 109 -2.06 -1.05 10.57
CA TRP A 109 -2.07 -1.16 12.03
C TRP A 109 -0.92 -0.37 12.67
N ASN A 110 0.31 -0.53 12.19
CA ASN A 110 1.46 0.22 12.71
C ASN A 110 1.30 1.73 12.49
N ALA A 111 0.78 2.16 11.35
CA ALA A 111 0.51 3.57 11.08
C ALA A 111 -0.61 4.13 11.98
N SER A 112 -1.64 3.35 12.31
CA SER A 112 -2.70 3.77 13.25
C SER A 112 -2.15 3.97 14.66
N LEU A 113 -1.23 3.10 15.12
CA LEU A 113 -0.53 3.29 16.38
C LEU A 113 0.33 4.56 16.37
N GLU A 114 0.94 4.89 15.22
CA GLU A 114 1.72 6.14 15.08
C GLU A 114 0.81 7.37 15.09
N ALA A 115 -0.36 7.32 14.47
CA ALA A 115 -1.37 8.38 14.56
C ALA A 115 -1.75 8.65 16.01
N LYS A 116 -2.07 7.59 16.78
CA LYS A 116 -2.37 7.67 18.22
C LYS A 116 -1.20 8.27 19.00
N ARG A 117 0.04 7.85 18.74
CA ARG A 117 1.24 8.39 19.40
C ARG A 117 1.41 9.89 19.17
N ARG A 118 1.01 10.39 17.99
CA ARG A 118 1.06 11.82 17.65
C ARG A 118 -0.17 12.61 18.09
N GLY A 119 -1.09 12.00 18.82
CA GLY A 119 -2.31 12.64 19.32
C GLY A 119 -3.42 12.80 18.28
N TYR A 120 -3.37 12.04 17.18
CA TYR A 120 -4.43 11.98 16.18
C TYR A 120 -5.32 10.76 16.38
N ASP A 121 -6.56 10.84 15.88
CA ASP A 121 -7.45 9.68 15.85
C ASP A 121 -6.85 8.55 14.99
N PRO A 122 -6.61 7.36 15.56
CA PRO A 122 -6.09 6.22 14.81
C PRO A 122 -7.03 5.76 13.68
N ASN A 123 -8.33 6.04 13.77
CA ASN A 123 -9.31 5.68 12.74
C ASN A 123 -9.05 6.41 11.43
N ILE A 124 -8.44 7.59 11.44
CA ILE A 124 -8.04 8.31 10.21
C ILE A 124 -7.22 7.42 9.27
N VAL A 125 -6.31 6.62 9.83
CA VAL A 125 -5.48 5.70 9.04
C VAL A 125 -6.26 4.49 8.56
N LEU A 126 -7.16 3.96 9.39
CA LEU A 126 -7.98 2.80 9.04
C LEU A 126 -9.00 3.16 7.95
N ASP A 127 -9.64 4.33 8.07
CA ASP A 127 -10.57 4.86 7.06
C ASP A 127 -9.88 5.15 5.71
N LEU A 128 -8.62 5.59 5.77
CA LEU A 128 -7.79 5.81 4.60
C LEU A 128 -7.39 4.48 3.92
N ALA A 129 -7.22 3.40 4.68
CA ALA A 129 -6.60 2.16 4.20
C ALA A 129 -7.36 1.56 3.01
N LEU A 130 -8.68 1.39 3.13
CA LEU A 130 -9.48 0.80 2.04
C LEU A 130 -9.50 1.67 0.78
N PRO A 131 -9.79 2.99 0.83
CA PRO A 131 -9.67 3.88 -0.33
C PRO A 131 -8.26 3.88 -0.92
N LEU A 132 -7.21 3.85 -0.10
CA LEU A 132 -5.83 3.78 -0.57
C LEU A 132 -5.60 2.52 -1.41
N LEU A 133 -6.02 1.36 -0.91
CA LEU A 133 -5.90 0.09 -1.63
C LEU A 133 -6.62 0.13 -2.98
N LEU A 134 -7.90 0.52 -2.98
CA LEU A 134 -8.74 0.53 -4.17
C LEU A 134 -8.25 1.52 -5.23
N VAL A 135 -7.96 2.75 -4.83
CA VAL A 135 -7.48 3.79 -5.74
C VAL A 135 -6.10 3.44 -6.31
N CYS A 136 -5.20 2.87 -5.50
CA CYS A 136 -3.91 2.41 -5.98
C CYS A 136 -4.04 1.31 -7.02
N ILE A 137 -4.93 0.31 -6.82
CA ILE A 137 -5.17 -0.75 -7.81
C ILE A 137 -5.69 -0.16 -9.13
N VAL A 138 -6.69 0.72 -9.05
CA VAL A 138 -7.27 1.37 -10.23
C VAL A 138 -6.23 2.24 -10.95
N ALA A 139 -5.46 3.03 -10.21
CA ALA A 139 -4.41 3.88 -10.79
C ALA A 139 -3.27 3.05 -11.42
N CYS A 140 -2.87 1.92 -10.80
CA CYS A 140 -1.93 0.96 -11.40
C CYS A 140 -2.44 0.44 -12.74
N ARG A 141 -3.72 0.09 -12.82
CA ARG A 141 -4.33 -0.45 -14.04
C ARG A 141 -4.45 0.62 -15.12
N ILE A 142 -4.95 1.80 -14.78
CA ILE A 142 -5.07 2.93 -15.72
C ILE A 142 -3.71 3.26 -16.31
N LEU A 143 -2.68 3.43 -15.48
CA LEU A 143 -1.34 3.77 -15.98
C LEU A 143 -0.76 2.64 -16.84
N TYR A 144 -0.97 1.37 -16.49
CA TYR A 144 -0.53 0.26 -17.31
C TYR A 144 -1.20 0.27 -18.69
N ILE A 145 -2.51 0.52 -18.76
CA ILE A 145 -3.27 0.61 -20.02
C ILE A 145 -2.74 1.76 -20.89
N VAL A 146 -2.49 2.93 -20.28
CA VAL A 146 -1.97 4.10 -20.99
C VAL A 146 -0.60 3.81 -21.61
N LEU A 147 0.30 3.16 -20.85
CA LEU A 147 1.66 2.87 -21.31
C LEU A 147 1.74 1.69 -22.30
N ASN A 148 0.75 0.79 -22.29
CA ASN A 148 0.76 -0.43 -23.10
C ASN A 148 -0.50 -0.56 -23.99
N ARG A 149 -1.03 0.56 -24.47
CA ARG A 149 -2.30 0.59 -25.19
C ARG A 149 -2.34 -0.36 -26.39
N SER A 150 -1.23 -0.59 -27.07
CA SER A 150 -1.11 -1.49 -28.23
C SER A 150 -1.32 -2.97 -27.89
N GLN A 151 -1.21 -3.36 -26.64
CA GLN A 151 -1.42 -4.75 -26.19
C GLN A 151 -2.89 -5.09 -25.98
N PHE A 152 -3.78 -4.09 -26.00
CA PHE A 152 -5.21 -4.27 -25.73
C PHE A 152 -6.01 -4.24 -27.05
N SER A 153 -6.65 -5.34 -27.39
CA SER A 153 -7.50 -5.48 -28.57
C SER A 153 -8.98 -5.10 -28.32
N SER A 154 -9.42 -5.09 -27.04
CA SER A 154 -10.80 -4.73 -26.70
C SER A 154 -10.89 -4.00 -25.34
N PRO A 155 -11.88 -3.10 -25.14
CA PRO A 155 -12.11 -2.41 -23.85
C PRO A 155 -12.42 -3.39 -22.70
N ALA A 156 -12.97 -4.56 -22.96
CA ALA A 156 -13.23 -5.58 -21.95
C ALA A 156 -11.95 -6.08 -21.25
N GLN A 157 -10.80 -6.04 -21.94
CA GLN A 157 -9.52 -6.40 -21.36
C GLN A 157 -9.00 -5.37 -20.33
N TRP A 158 -9.50 -4.14 -20.37
CA TRP A 158 -9.08 -3.09 -19.42
C TRP A 158 -9.46 -3.43 -17.98
N ILE A 159 -10.56 -4.14 -17.78
CA ILE A 159 -11.10 -4.49 -16.47
C ILE A 159 -10.45 -5.76 -15.91
N ARG A 160 -9.80 -6.57 -16.75
CA ARG A 160 -9.19 -7.85 -16.35
C ARG A 160 -7.89 -7.64 -15.57
N ILE A 161 -8.00 -7.26 -14.29
CA ILE A 161 -6.85 -7.08 -13.40
C ILE A 161 -6.20 -8.41 -13.00
N TRP A 162 -6.94 -9.51 -13.08
CA TRP A 162 -6.46 -10.87 -12.77
C TRP A 162 -5.52 -11.45 -13.82
N ASP A 163 -5.49 -10.90 -15.04
CA ASP A 163 -4.55 -11.28 -16.09
C ASP A 163 -3.18 -10.58 -15.88
N GLY A 164 -3.01 -9.85 -14.78
CA GLY A 164 -1.81 -9.06 -14.50
C GLY A 164 -1.86 -7.67 -15.15
N GLY A 165 -0.67 -7.06 -15.33
CA GLY A 165 -0.56 -5.73 -15.95
C GLY A 165 -0.97 -4.59 -15.01
N LEU A 166 -0.20 -4.43 -13.93
CA LEU A 166 -0.30 -3.34 -12.98
C LEU A 166 1.02 -2.54 -12.96
N SER A 167 0.96 -1.24 -13.17
CA SER A 167 2.13 -0.37 -13.13
C SER A 167 2.37 0.17 -11.72
N PHE A 168 3.53 -0.11 -11.14
CA PHE A 168 3.91 0.42 -9.82
C PHE A 168 3.82 1.94 -9.71
N HIS A 169 4.17 2.67 -10.76
CA HIS A 169 4.07 4.13 -10.76
C HIS A 169 2.63 4.63 -10.60
N GLY A 170 1.64 3.84 -11.07
CA GLY A 170 0.23 4.12 -10.83
C GLY A 170 -0.13 4.07 -9.35
N ALA A 171 0.42 3.11 -8.59
CA ALA A 171 0.20 3.04 -7.15
C ALA A 171 0.71 4.30 -6.45
N LEU A 172 1.88 4.82 -6.86
CA LEU A 172 2.45 6.03 -6.27
C LEU A 172 1.54 7.25 -6.51
N VAL A 173 1.05 7.42 -7.75
CA VAL A 173 0.11 8.51 -8.09
C VAL A 173 -1.18 8.38 -7.30
N GLY A 174 -1.76 7.17 -7.24
CA GLY A 174 -2.96 6.88 -6.45
C GLY A 174 -2.76 7.18 -4.97
N ALA A 175 -1.63 6.76 -4.39
CA ALA A 175 -1.32 7.01 -2.99
C ALA A 175 -1.19 8.51 -2.68
N VAL A 176 -0.49 9.28 -3.53
CA VAL A 176 -0.38 10.73 -3.38
C VAL A 176 -1.76 11.39 -3.45
N ALA A 177 -2.61 10.98 -4.39
CA ALA A 177 -3.97 11.54 -4.53
C ALA A 177 -4.81 11.27 -3.28
N VAL A 178 -4.85 10.04 -2.79
CA VAL A 178 -5.66 9.65 -1.61
C VAL A 178 -5.13 10.31 -0.34
N VAL A 179 -3.82 10.28 -0.10
CA VAL A 179 -3.23 10.92 1.09
C VAL A 179 -3.44 12.44 1.05
N SER A 180 -3.38 13.06 -0.13
CA SER A 180 -3.67 14.49 -0.29
C SER A 180 -5.13 14.82 0.04
N PHE A 181 -6.06 14.04 -0.50
CA PHE A 181 -7.49 14.21 -0.25
C PHE A 181 -7.85 14.04 1.23
N TYR A 182 -7.37 12.97 1.87
CA TYR A 182 -7.62 12.71 3.29
C TYR A 182 -6.92 13.73 4.19
N GLY A 183 -5.69 14.12 3.85
CA GLY A 183 -4.97 15.16 4.56
C GLY A 183 -5.69 16.52 4.52
N TRP A 184 -6.35 16.83 3.40
CA TRP A 184 -7.20 18.01 3.25
C TRP A 184 -8.50 17.85 4.04
N LYS A 185 -9.21 16.73 3.86
CA LYS A 185 -10.50 16.44 4.54
C LYS A 185 -10.37 16.53 6.06
N HIS A 186 -9.32 15.96 6.63
CA HIS A 186 -9.08 15.94 8.08
C HIS A 186 -8.24 17.14 8.59
N LYS A 187 -8.00 18.15 7.76
CA LYS A 187 -7.24 19.37 8.10
C LYS A 187 -5.82 19.11 8.63
N LEU A 188 -5.27 17.92 8.38
CA LEU A 188 -3.89 17.55 8.76
C LEU A 188 -2.85 18.04 7.76
N GLY A 189 -3.25 18.17 6.49
CA GLY A 189 -2.35 18.39 5.36
C GLY A 189 -1.59 17.12 4.96
N PHE A 190 -1.16 17.09 3.70
CA PHE A 190 -0.49 15.94 3.08
C PHE A 190 0.73 15.45 3.89
N TRP A 191 1.65 16.36 4.22
CA TRP A 191 2.94 15.99 4.80
C TRP A 191 2.85 15.36 6.18
N LYS A 192 1.94 15.84 7.05
CA LYS A 192 1.75 15.26 8.38
C LYS A 192 1.17 13.86 8.30
N LEU A 193 0.19 13.65 7.42
CA LEU A 193 -0.41 12.33 7.21
C LEU A 193 0.59 11.37 6.56
N ALA A 194 1.36 11.82 5.58
CA ALA A 194 2.42 11.03 4.95
C ALA A 194 3.50 10.61 5.96
N ASP A 195 3.91 11.48 6.90
CA ASP A 195 4.87 11.16 7.96
C ASP A 195 4.36 10.12 8.98
N ILE A 196 3.05 10.03 9.17
CA ILE A 196 2.42 8.98 9.99
C ILE A 196 2.55 7.62 9.30
N ILE A 197 2.38 7.58 7.98
CA ILE A 197 2.33 6.36 7.18
C ILE A 197 3.74 5.87 6.83
N ALA A 198 4.65 6.77 6.48
CA ALA A 198 5.96 6.47 5.90
C ALA A 198 6.79 5.41 6.66
N PRO A 199 6.91 5.43 8.01
CA PRO A 199 7.66 4.39 8.73
C PRO A 199 7.10 2.98 8.55
N SER A 200 5.77 2.86 8.32
CA SER A 200 5.07 1.58 8.20
C SER A 200 5.19 0.96 6.81
N VAL A 201 5.54 1.75 5.79
CA VAL A 201 5.63 1.28 4.40
C VAL A 201 6.71 0.21 4.24
N PHE A 202 7.86 0.33 4.95
CA PHE A 202 8.91 -0.70 4.92
C PHE A 202 8.42 -2.06 5.44
N LEU A 203 7.49 -2.07 6.43
CA LEU A 203 6.90 -3.31 6.92
C LEU A 203 6.08 -3.98 5.82
N GLY A 204 5.16 -3.26 5.18
CA GLY A 204 4.37 -3.77 4.05
C GLY A 204 5.24 -4.23 2.88
N TYR A 205 6.29 -3.47 2.59
CA TYR A 205 7.28 -3.79 1.56
C TYR A 205 8.01 -5.11 1.85
N ALA A 206 8.43 -5.35 3.09
CA ALA A 206 9.08 -6.61 3.50
C ALA A 206 8.18 -7.83 3.23
N PHE A 207 6.88 -7.77 3.60
CA PHE A 207 5.92 -8.83 3.28
C PHE A 207 5.75 -9.02 1.77
N GLY A 208 5.70 -7.95 1.00
CA GLY A 208 5.66 -8.02 -0.46
C GLY A 208 6.88 -8.72 -1.05
N ARG A 209 8.08 -8.51 -0.48
CA ARG A 209 9.31 -9.19 -0.91
C ARG A 209 9.33 -10.68 -0.57
N VAL A 210 8.80 -11.07 0.59
CA VAL A 210 8.56 -12.49 0.90
C VAL A 210 7.57 -13.08 -0.11
N GLY A 211 6.53 -12.34 -0.47
CA GLY A 211 5.59 -12.74 -1.52
C GLY A 211 6.28 -12.97 -2.87
N CYS A 212 7.17 -12.08 -3.28
CA CYS A 212 7.98 -12.26 -4.49
C CYS A 212 8.88 -13.51 -4.42
N LEU A 213 9.46 -13.81 -3.26
CA LEU A 213 10.27 -15.01 -3.04
C LEU A 213 9.44 -16.29 -3.26
N LEU A 214 8.26 -16.37 -2.64
CA LEU A 214 7.37 -17.52 -2.79
C LEU A 214 6.77 -17.64 -4.19
N ASN A 215 6.58 -16.52 -4.88
CA ASN A 215 6.11 -16.49 -6.27
C ASN A 215 7.22 -16.81 -7.28
N GLY A 216 8.49 -16.84 -6.86
CA GLY A 216 9.62 -17.14 -7.72
C GLY A 216 10.02 -16.04 -8.71
N CYS A 217 9.63 -14.78 -8.46
CA CYS A 217 9.95 -13.64 -9.33
C CYS A 217 10.99 -12.69 -8.70
N CYS A 218 11.61 -11.83 -9.50
CA CYS A 218 12.54 -10.78 -9.02
C CYS A 218 13.82 -11.30 -8.34
N TYR A 219 14.27 -12.49 -8.68
CA TYR A 219 15.54 -13.08 -8.25
C TYR A 219 16.75 -12.35 -8.86
N GLY A 220 17.93 -12.67 -8.31
CA GLY A 220 19.19 -12.09 -8.75
C GLY A 220 19.91 -12.94 -9.79
N GLU A 221 21.12 -12.54 -10.13
CA GLU A 221 22.01 -13.26 -11.07
C GLU A 221 22.41 -14.64 -10.53
N PRO A 222 22.85 -15.55 -11.40
CA PRO A 222 23.40 -16.84 -10.99
C PRO A 222 24.59 -16.69 -10.05
N CYS A 223 24.66 -17.53 -9.01
CA CYS A 223 25.77 -17.56 -8.07
C CYS A 223 25.96 -18.94 -7.46
N ASP A 224 27.18 -19.18 -6.94
CA ASP A 224 27.57 -20.45 -6.31
C ASP A 224 27.54 -20.40 -4.78
N LEU A 225 26.86 -19.42 -4.20
CA LEU A 225 26.76 -19.29 -2.75
C LEU A 225 25.96 -20.44 -2.13
N PRO A 226 26.26 -20.85 -0.87
CA PRO A 226 25.58 -21.97 -0.22
C PRO A 226 24.08 -21.76 -0.01
N TRP A 227 23.62 -20.51 -0.01
CA TRP A 227 22.20 -20.15 0.10
C TRP A 227 21.54 -19.77 -1.22
N ALA A 228 22.21 -20.03 -2.36
CA ALA A 228 21.63 -19.80 -3.68
C ALA A 228 20.38 -20.66 -3.89
N VAL A 229 19.34 -20.07 -4.47
CA VAL A 229 18.03 -20.67 -4.68
C VAL A 229 17.77 -20.83 -6.17
N ARG A 230 17.10 -21.93 -6.55
CA ARG A 230 16.61 -22.15 -7.92
C ARG A 230 15.16 -21.72 -7.99
N PHE A 231 14.85 -20.86 -8.94
CA PHE A 231 13.52 -20.34 -9.17
C PHE A 231 12.88 -20.98 -10.41
N PRO A 232 11.55 -21.09 -10.49
CA PRO A 232 10.89 -21.55 -11.71
C PRO A 232 11.11 -20.56 -12.84
N VAL A 233 11.24 -21.05 -14.04
CA VAL A 233 11.30 -20.20 -15.24
C VAL A 233 9.90 -19.83 -15.64
N GLU A 234 9.57 -18.53 -15.60
CA GLU A 234 8.26 -18.01 -15.99
C GLU A 234 8.04 -18.29 -17.49
N GLY A 235 6.90 -18.91 -17.83
CA GLY A 235 6.60 -19.31 -19.22
C GLY A 235 7.41 -20.49 -19.75
N GLY A 236 8.29 -21.07 -18.94
CA GLY A 236 9.06 -22.28 -19.29
C GLY A 236 8.25 -23.58 -19.15
N PRO A 237 8.78 -24.71 -19.66
CA PRO A 237 8.13 -26.02 -19.50
C PRO A 237 8.00 -26.41 -18.02
N PRO A 238 6.99 -27.22 -17.65
CA PRO A 238 6.81 -27.67 -16.28
C PRO A 238 8.08 -28.31 -15.70
N GLY A 239 8.54 -27.81 -14.56
CA GLY A 239 9.76 -28.29 -13.90
C GLY A 239 11.06 -27.62 -14.36
N ALA A 240 11.01 -26.62 -15.25
CA ALA A 240 12.17 -25.81 -15.59
C ALA A 240 12.53 -24.86 -14.44
N PHE A 241 13.80 -24.86 -14.07
CA PHE A 241 14.35 -23.99 -13.02
C PHE A 241 15.55 -23.20 -13.53
N THR A 242 15.73 -22.02 -13.00
CA THR A 242 16.94 -21.23 -13.19
C THR A 242 18.17 -21.95 -12.65
N PRO A 243 19.39 -21.59 -13.06
CA PRO A 243 20.59 -21.87 -12.29
C PRO A 243 20.44 -21.40 -10.84
N PRO A 244 21.25 -21.91 -9.88
CA PRO A 244 21.32 -21.34 -8.55
C PRO A 244 21.57 -19.83 -8.64
N SER A 245 20.73 -19.01 -8.00
CA SER A 245 20.75 -17.56 -8.15
C SER A 245 20.60 -16.87 -6.81
N HIS A 246 21.04 -15.63 -6.73
CA HIS A 246 20.87 -14.81 -5.53
C HIS A 246 19.39 -14.66 -5.15
N PRO A 247 18.96 -15.00 -3.92
CA PRO A 247 17.61 -14.70 -3.43
C PRO A 247 17.49 -13.21 -3.08
N ALA A 248 17.56 -12.34 -4.10
CA ALA A 248 17.54 -10.89 -3.96
C ALA A 248 16.29 -10.39 -3.20
N GLN A 249 15.19 -11.14 -3.27
CA GLN A 249 13.97 -10.87 -2.51
C GLN A 249 14.21 -11.02 -1.01
N LEU A 250 14.96 -12.04 -0.58
CA LEU A 250 15.30 -12.25 0.84
C LEU A 250 16.23 -11.15 1.36
N TYR A 251 17.22 -10.75 0.55
CA TYR A 251 18.11 -9.63 0.91
C TYR A 251 17.30 -8.34 1.08
N SER A 252 16.39 -8.07 0.15
CA SER A 252 15.48 -6.92 0.22
C SER A 252 14.56 -7.00 1.44
N THR A 253 14.05 -8.19 1.80
CA THR A 253 13.22 -8.39 3.00
C THR A 253 13.99 -8.03 4.28
N ILE A 254 15.20 -8.59 4.44
CA ILE A 254 16.03 -8.34 5.62
C ILE A 254 16.35 -6.84 5.72
N LEU A 255 16.79 -6.23 4.63
CA LEU A 255 17.12 -4.81 4.61
C LEU A 255 15.89 -3.94 4.92
N ALA A 256 14.73 -4.26 4.34
CA ALA A 256 13.47 -3.55 4.63
C ALA A 256 13.07 -3.65 6.10
N LEU A 257 13.22 -4.81 6.75
CA LEU A 257 12.95 -4.97 8.18
C LEU A 257 13.95 -4.19 9.04
N CYS A 258 15.22 -4.15 8.66
CA CYS A 258 16.23 -3.31 9.33
C CYS A 258 15.88 -1.82 9.19
N LEU A 259 15.50 -1.37 8.00
CA LEU A 259 15.07 0.01 7.74
C LEU A 259 13.78 0.34 8.48
N PHE A 260 12.82 -0.59 8.54
CA PHE A 260 11.62 -0.46 9.36
C PHE A 260 11.98 -0.23 10.83
N ALA A 261 12.80 -1.12 11.41
CA ALA A 261 13.21 -1.02 12.81
C ALA A 261 13.95 0.29 13.09
N TRP A 262 14.80 0.74 12.15
CA TRP A 262 15.49 2.01 12.25
C TRP A 262 14.53 3.20 12.17
N MET A 263 13.57 3.20 11.24
CA MET A 263 12.53 4.23 11.11
C MET A 263 11.64 4.31 12.37
N GLN A 264 11.35 3.17 13.04
CA GLN A 264 10.63 3.16 14.32
C GLN A 264 11.38 3.93 15.43
N LYS A 265 12.72 3.89 15.42
CA LYS A 265 13.56 4.70 16.32
C LYS A 265 13.67 6.15 15.84
N ALA A 266 13.85 6.37 14.53
CA ALA A 266 13.99 7.71 13.96
C ALA A 266 12.75 8.59 14.22
N LYS A 267 11.53 8.04 14.05
CA LYS A 267 10.27 8.79 14.23
C LYS A 267 10.08 9.37 15.64
N THR A 268 10.78 8.85 16.66
CA THR A 268 10.71 9.37 18.04
C THR A 268 11.76 10.44 18.34
N GLN A 269 12.72 10.65 17.44
CA GLN A 269 13.84 11.57 17.68
C GLN A 269 13.53 12.95 17.07
N PRO A 270 13.72 14.05 17.83
CA PRO A 270 13.46 15.42 17.34
C PRO A 270 14.27 15.78 16.09
N LYS A 271 15.48 15.24 15.93
CA LYS A 271 16.34 15.50 14.77
C LYS A 271 15.78 15.04 13.43
N TRP A 272 14.76 14.15 13.43
CA TRP A 272 14.07 13.63 12.26
C TRP A 272 12.60 14.10 12.17
N ASN A 273 12.21 15.10 12.97
CA ASN A 273 10.88 15.69 13.00
C ASN A 273 10.94 17.22 13.02
N ARG A 274 11.91 17.82 12.32
CA ARG A 274 12.15 19.27 12.29
C ARG A 274 11.09 20.01 11.49
N PHE A 275 10.53 19.36 10.47
CA PHE A 275 9.46 19.91 9.62
C PHE A 275 8.53 18.81 9.13
N PRO A 276 7.25 19.14 8.81
CA PRO A 276 6.32 18.16 8.23
C PRO A 276 6.81 17.65 6.87
N GLY A 277 6.85 16.31 6.70
CA GLY A 277 7.35 15.63 5.51
C GLY A 277 8.78 15.10 5.65
N GLU A 278 9.47 15.37 6.76
CA GLU A 278 10.87 14.95 6.92
C GLU A 278 11.00 13.41 6.98
N LEU A 279 10.12 12.72 7.72
CA LEU A 279 10.13 11.25 7.76
C LEU A 279 9.74 10.63 6.41
N THR A 280 8.85 11.28 5.67
CA THR A 280 8.46 10.86 4.32
C THR A 280 9.64 10.97 3.35
N LEU A 281 10.35 12.09 3.36
CA LEU A 281 11.56 12.27 2.55
C LEU A 281 12.66 11.27 2.94
N LEU A 282 12.83 11.03 4.22
CA LEU A 282 13.76 10.04 4.75
C LEU A 282 13.42 8.62 4.26
N PHE A 283 12.14 8.23 4.31
CA PHE A 283 11.68 6.96 3.76
C PHE A 283 12.05 6.83 2.27
N PHE A 284 11.76 7.83 1.45
CA PHE A 284 12.09 7.78 0.03
C PHE A 284 13.59 7.72 -0.24
N ALA A 285 14.41 8.44 0.54
CA ALA A 285 15.85 8.39 0.42
C ALA A 285 16.40 6.99 0.77
N LEU A 286 15.94 6.41 1.87
CA LEU A 286 16.34 5.06 2.28
C LEU A 286 15.86 3.99 1.29
N TYR A 287 14.66 4.12 0.76
CA TYR A 287 14.14 3.23 -0.27
C TYR A 287 14.97 3.31 -1.56
N ALA A 288 15.35 4.51 -1.98
CA ALA A 288 16.21 4.69 -3.15
C ALA A 288 17.60 4.05 -2.94
N CYS A 289 18.17 4.17 -1.74
CA CYS A 289 19.42 3.49 -1.38
C CYS A 289 19.25 1.96 -1.38
N GLU A 290 18.20 1.45 -0.75
CA GLU A 290 17.88 0.01 -0.75
C GLU A 290 17.74 -0.51 -2.18
N ARG A 291 16.97 0.19 -2.99
CA ARG A 291 16.73 -0.18 -4.39
C ARG A 291 18.00 -0.19 -5.21
N PHE A 292 18.88 0.79 -5.00
CA PHE A 292 20.18 0.84 -5.66
C PHE A 292 21.06 -0.35 -5.29
N VAL A 293 21.15 -0.70 -4.01
CA VAL A 293 21.96 -1.82 -3.50
C VAL A 293 21.44 -3.17 -3.98
N ILE A 294 20.13 -3.40 -3.87
CA ILE A 294 19.53 -4.68 -4.28
C ILE A 294 19.68 -4.91 -5.78
N GLU A 295 19.66 -3.84 -6.58
CA GLU A 295 19.82 -3.96 -8.03
C GLU A 295 21.20 -4.46 -8.45
N ILE A 296 22.23 -4.31 -7.61
CA ILE A 296 23.56 -4.88 -7.86
C ILE A 296 23.49 -6.40 -8.01
N PHE A 297 22.69 -7.07 -7.19
CA PHE A 297 22.51 -8.52 -7.22
C PHE A 297 21.58 -9.02 -8.34
N ARG A 298 20.88 -8.10 -9.02
CA ARG A 298 19.87 -8.40 -10.04
C ARG A 298 20.37 -8.20 -11.47
N ARG A 299 21.55 -7.65 -11.65
CA ARG A 299 22.17 -7.41 -12.97
C ARG A 299 22.23 -8.70 -13.77
N GLY A 300 21.93 -8.63 -15.07
CA GLY A 300 22.00 -9.79 -15.96
C GLY A 300 20.87 -10.82 -15.80
N ALA A 301 19.99 -10.68 -14.81
CA ALA A 301 18.86 -11.60 -14.61
C ALA A 301 17.52 -10.90 -14.83
N THR A 302 17.08 -10.11 -13.84
CA THR A 302 15.75 -9.45 -13.87
C THR A 302 15.86 -7.92 -13.89
N ALA A 303 17.07 -7.36 -13.87
CA ALA A 303 17.33 -5.93 -14.00
C ALA A 303 17.43 -5.51 -15.47
N ARG A 304 16.88 -4.34 -15.79
CA ARG A 304 16.97 -3.76 -17.13
C ARG A 304 18.16 -2.79 -17.22
N PRO A 305 19.09 -2.96 -18.17
CA PRO A 305 20.16 -2.01 -18.39
C PRO A 305 19.60 -0.71 -18.99
N ILE A 306 20.18 0.43 -18.62
CA ILE A 306 19.83 1.71 -19.23
C ILE A 306 20.66 1.91 -20.51
N LEU A 307 20.00 2.27 -21.60
CA LEU A 307 20.64 2.61 -22.91
C LEU A 307 21.69 1.59 -23.37
N GLY A 308 21.50 0.28 -23.05
CA GLY A 308 22.47 -0.76 -23.40
C GLY A 308 23.74 -0.78 -22.55
N SER A 309 23.84 0.03 -21.50
CA SER A 309 24.98 0.06 -20.58
C SER A 309 25.01 -1.20 -19.70
N SER A 310 26.15 -1.88 -19.65
CA SER A 310 26.38 -3.00 -18.71
C SER A 310 26.58 -2.54 -17.25
N TRP A 311 26.80 -1.25 -17.01
CA TRP A 311 27.27 -0.72 -15.72
C TRP A 311 26.13 -0.23 -14.81
N ILE A 312 25.07 0.34 -15.38
CA ILE A 312 23.96 0.96 -14.62
C ILE A 312 22.63 0.45 -15.16
N THR A 313 21.75 0.05 -14.23
CA THR A 313 20.38 -0.35 -14.55
C THR A 313 19.44 0.86 -14.51
N GLU A 314 18.27 0.73 -15.18
CA GLU A 314 17.21 1.75 -15.11
C GLU A 314 16.83 2.11 -13.66
N ALA A 315 16.76 1.10 -12.78
CA ALA A 315 16.39 1.30 -11.38
C ALA A 315 17.50 2.00 -10.58
N GLN A 316 18.78 1.72 -10.86
CA GLN A 316 19.90 2.42 -10.24
C GLN A 316 19.94 3.88 -10.66
N PHE A 317 19.77 4.16 -11.95
CA PHE A 317 19.70 5.52 -12.45
C PHE A 317 18.53 6.29 -11.82
N ALA A 318 17.33 5.71 -11.83
CA ALA A 318 16.15 6.31 -11.20
C ALA A 318 16.37 6.58 -9.70
N SER A 319 17.08 5.67 -8.99
CA SER A 319 17.41 5.86 -7.57
C SER A 319 18.35 7.06 -7.36
N LEU A 320 19.38 7.23 -8.19
CA LEU A 320 20.31 8.37 -8.10
C LEU A 320 19.60 9.68 -8.39
N VAL A 321 18.81 9.73 -9.46
CA VAL A 321 17.99 10.91 -9.82
C VAL A 321 17.02 11.22 -8.68
N GLY A 322 16.33 10.21 -8.15
CA GLY A 322 15.44 10.36 -7.01
C GLY A 322 16.14 10.93 -5.79
N LEU A 323 17.32 10.40 -5.42
CA LEU A 323 18.11 10.91 -4.29
C LEU A 323 18.51 12.37 -4.48
N PHE A 324 18.89 12.77 -5.69
CA PHE A 324 19.21 14.16 -6.00
C PHE A 324 18.01 15.08 -5.74
N PHE A 325 16.83 14.75 -6.27
CA PHE A 325 15.62 15.57 -6.08
C PHE A 325 15.13 15.55 -4.63
N ILE A 326 15.20 14.40 -3.94
CA ILE A 326 14.86 14.30 -2.52
C ILE A 326 15.79 15.18 -1.69
N GLY A 327 17.10 15.14 -1.94
CA GLY A 327 18.09 15.97 -1.25
C GLY A 327 17.88 17.47 -1.49
N ALA A 328 17.64 17.86 -2.74
CA ALA A 328 17.34 19.25 -3.10
C ALA A 328 16.05 19.75 -2.40
N PHE A 329 15.00 18.94 -2.43
CA PHE A 329 13.72 19.26 -1.79
C PHE A 329 13.84 19.29 -0.25
N TRP A 330 14.61 18.38 0.34
CA TRP A 330 14.91 18.38 1.78
C TRP A 330 15.61 19.66 2.20
N MET A 331 16.65 20.07 1.47
CA MET A 331 17.36 21.32 1.75
C MET A 331 16.43 22.54 1.64
N LEU A 332 15.60 22.61 0.60
CA LEU A 332 14.63 23.69 0.43
C LEU A 332 13.65 23.75 1.61
N ARG A 333 13.05 22.61 1.97
CA ARG A 333 12.07 22.53 3.07
C ARG A 333 12.69 22.86 4.43
N SER A 334 13.91 22.40 4.68
CA SER A 334 14.63 22.70 5.94
C SER A 334 14.92 24.19 6.08
N ARG A 335 15.36 24.87 5.01
CA ARG A 335 15.57 26.32 5.01
C ARG A 335 14.27 27.10 5.23
N LEU A 336 13.19 26.73 4.56
CA LEU A 336 11.89 27.38 4.72
C LEU A 336 11.31 27.17 6.14
N SER A 337 11.58 26.05 6.77
CA SER A 337 11.17 25.81 8.15
C SER A 337 11.93 26.67 9.13
N GLN A 338 13.24 26.83 8.96
CA GLN A 338 14.09 27.69 9.80
C GLN A 338 13.70 29.17 9.69
N ALA A 339 13.39 29.65 8.48
CA ALA A 339 12.97 31.03 8.24
C ALA A 339 11.62 31.40 8.89
N ARG A 340 10.81 30.41 9.29
CA ARG A 340 9.52 30.63 9.97
C ARG A 340 9.59 30.67 11.50
N VAL A 341 10.75 30.35 12.10
CA VAL A 341 10.98 30.53 13.55
C VAL A 341 11.31 31.99 13.78
N PRO A 342 10.46 32.79 14.50
CA PRO A 342 10.81 34.15 14.84
C PRO A 342 12.12 34.17 15.64
N SER A 343 13.02 35.09 15.31
CA SER A 343 14.20 35.35 16.14
C SER A 343 13.75 35.65 17.55
N PRO A 344 14.44 35.10 18.61
CA PRO A 344 14.16 35.49 19.98
C PRO A 344 14.24 37.02 20.07
N GLN A 345 13.13 37.66 20.48
CA GLN A 345 13.17 39.10 20.76
C GLN A 345 14.26 39.34 21.81
N GLN A 346 15.30 40.08 21.44
CA GLN A 346 16.24 40.57 22.39
C GLN A 346 15.47 41.34 23.46
N PRO A 347 15.72 41.11 24.76
CA PRO A 347 15.13 41.91 25.82
C PRO A 347 15.52 43.35 25.56
N GLN A 348 14.56 44.23 25.37
CA GLN A 348 14.78 45.66 25.35
C GLN A 348 15.34 46.04 26.70
N GLN A 349 16.58 46.50 26.72
CA GLN A 349 17.25 47.10 27.88
C GLN A 349 16.68 48.47 28.19
#